data_1b2cec15a6a2008aeba6fb035f75a2dc
#
_entry.id   1b2cec15a6a2008aeba6fb035f75a2dc
#
_cell.length_a   1.000
_cell.length_b   1.000
_cell.length_c   1.000
_cell.angle_alpha   90.00
_cell.angle_beta   90.00
_cell.angle_gamma   90.00
#
_symmetry.space_group_name_H-M   'P 1'
#
loop_
_entity.id
_entity.type
_entity.pdbx_description
1 polymer ?
#
loop_
_entity_poly.entity_id
_entity_poly.type
_entity_poly.pdbx_seq_one_letter_code
_entity_poly.pdbx_strand_id
1 'polypeptide(L)'
;MDKKKLNAKDFINIGIFTVIYFVMFFITGMLGYIPIFAVIIPMVLGILGGIPFMLFLTKTGKFGAATIMGTLVSVLCFLMGQSWISIPFGIVFGFLADLIFKAGEYKSWKHTVLGYCVFTEWVIGSMLPMWIMRDTFFEAYRSRGGTDEYINAIMGLTANWMLPVVIVLGIVRSEEHTSELQSHHDIV
;
A
#
# COMPACT_ATOMS: atom_id res chain seq x y z
N MET A 1 1.41 3.52 -33.26
CA MET A 1 0.76 2.83 -32.12
C MET A 1 0.57 3.83 -31.00
N ASP A 2 -0.65 4.01 -30.56
CA ASP A 2 -1.03 5.03 -29.56
C ASP A 2 -0.40 4.68 -28.20
N LYS A 3 0.70 5.33 -27.84
CA LYS A 3 1.46 5.08 -26.58
C LYS A 3 0.65 5.39 -25.31
N LYS A 4 -0.58 5.90 -25.45
CA LYS A 4 -1.43 6.34 -24.33
C LYS A 4 -2.35 5.25 -23.75
N LYS A 5 -2.61 4.17 -24.48
CA LYS A 5 -3.53 3.09 -24.06
C LYS A 5 -2.76 1.87 -23.55
N LEU A 6 -3.32 1.20 -22.52
CA LEU A 6 -2.82 -0.09 -22.04
C LEU A 6 -2.96 -1.14 -23.14
N ASN A 7 -1.93 -1.96 -23.32
CA ASN A 7 -1.91 -3.08 -24.26
C ASN A 7 -1.72 -4.42 -23.51
N ALA A 8 -1.82 -5.53 -24.19
CA ALA A 8 -1.72 -6.86 -23.59
C ALA A 8 -0.41 -7.06 -22.78
N LYS A 9 0.72 -6.50 -23.26
CA LYS A 9 2.01 -6.57 -22.55
C LYS A 9 1.97 -5.79 -21.23
N ASP A 10 1.25 -4.66 -21.20
CA ASP A 10 1.10 -3.87 -19.98
C ASP A 10 0.29 -4.66 -18.93
N PHE A 11 -0.79 -5.36 -19.35
CA PHE A 11 -1.57 -6.20 -18.44
C PHE A 11 -0.76 -7.36 -17.85
N ILE A 12 0.12 -7.98 -18.66
CA ILE A 12 1.04 -9.00 -18.18
C ILE A 12 1.99 -8.41 -17.13
N ASN A 13 2.58 -7.24 -17.40
CA ASN A 13 3.45 -6.57 -16.44
C ASN A 13 2.69 -6.21 -15.17
N ILE A 14 1.48 -5.64 -15.27
CA ILE A 14 0.63 -5.34 -14.11
C ILE A 14 0.43 -6.60 -13.27
N GLY A 15 0.07 -7.73 -13.88
CA GLY A 15 -0.13 -9.00 -13.17
C GLY A 15 1.13 -9.46 -12.44
N ILE A 16 2.29 -9.47 -13.11
CA ILE A 16 3.57 -9.90 -12.52
C ILE A 16 3.93 -9.01 -11.33
N PHE A 17 3.89 -7.68 -11.51
CA PHE A 17 4.27 -6.76 -10.43
C PHE A 17 3.23 -6.72 -9.30
N THR A 18 1.96 -6.98 -9.59
CA THR A 18 0.93 -7.17 -8.55
C THR A 18 1.29 -8.34 -7.64
N VAL A 19 1.69 -9.48 -8.21
CA VAL A 19 2.08 -10.65 -7.43
C VAL A 19 3.34 -10.36 -6.60
N ILE A 20 4.36 -9.73 -7.19
CA ILE A 20 5.59 -9.37 -6.46
C ILE A 20 5.27 -8.42 -5.30
N TYR A 21 4.48 -7.38 -5.55
CA TYR A 21 4.07 -6.43 -4.52
C TYR A 21 3.23 -7.09 -3.43
N PHE A 22 2.31 -7.99 -3.81
CA PHE A 22 1.49 -8.75 -2.88
C PHE A 22 2.33 -9.67 -1.98
N VAL A 23 3.35 -10.34 -2.55
CA VAL A 23 4.29 -11.16 -1.76
C VAL A 23 5.05 -10.30 -0.75
N MET A 24 5.51 -9.11 -1.14
CA MET A 24 6.16 -8.16 -0.22
C MET A 24 5.20 -7.69 0.88
N PHE A 25 3.94 -7.40 0.52
CA PHE A 25 2.89 -7.08 1.49
C PHE A 25 2.67 -8.23 2.48
N PHE A 26 2.62 -9.47 2.00
CA PHE A 26 2.41 -10.64 2.84
C PHE A 26 3.57 -10.88 3.81
N ILE A 27 4.81 -10.80 3.31
CA ILE A 27 6.02 -10.91 4.15
C ILE A 27 6.04 -9.81 5.22
N THR A 28 5.75 -8.56 4.83
CA THR A 28 5.67 -7.44 5.76
C THR A 28 4.55 -7.65 6.79
N GLY A 29 3.41 -8.19 6.34
CA GLY A 29 2.26 -8.50 7.19
C GLY A 29 2.58 -9.53 8.28
N MET A 30 3.56 -10.43 8.06
CA MET A 30 4.01 -11.37 9.08
C MET A 30 4.62 -10.68 10.31
N LEU A 31 5.14 -9.46 10.15
CA LEU A 31 5.59 -8.66 11.31
C LEU A 31 4.43 -8.32 12.25
N GLY A 32 3.20 -8.30 11.72
CA GLY A 32 1.99 -8.04 12.50
C GLY A 32 1.65 -9.12 13.53
N TYR A 33 2.28 -10.29 13.49
CA TYR A 33 2.15 -11.28 14.58
C TYR A 33 2.75 -10.79 15.90
N ILE A 34 3.61 -9.78 15.86
CA ILE A 34 4.12 -9.11 17.04
C ILE A 34 3.38 -7.77 17.17
N PRO A 35 2.56 -7.55 18.23
CA PRO A 35 1.64 -6.41 18.30
C PRO A 35 2.30 -5.05 18.06
N ILE A 36 3.49 -4.83 18.61
CA ILE A 36 4.22 -3.56 18.48
C ILE A 36 4.56 -3.24 17.01
N PHE A 37 4.80 -4.28 16.19
CA PHE A 37 5.14 -4.10 14.77
C PHE A 37 3.90 -3.88 13.90
N ALA A 38 2.70 -4.24 14.36
CA ALA A 38 1.49 -4.03 13.60
C ALA A 38 1.27 -2.56 13.21
N VAL A 39 1.67 -1.63 14.08
CA VAL A 39 1.55 -0.18 13.85
C VAL A 39 2.53 0.32 12.79
N ILE A 40 3.69 -0.32 12.64
CA ILE A 40 4.74 0.08 11.69
C ILE A 40 4.66 -0.66 10.34
N ILE A 41 3.72 -1.59 10.17
CA ILE A 41 3.52 -2.32 8.88
C ILE A 41 3.42 -1.35 7.69
N PRO A 42 2.56 -0.30 7.70
CA PRO A 42 2.45 0.61 6.56
C PRO A 42 3.79 1.24 6.19
N MET A 43 4.58 1.55 7.22
CA MET A 43 5.90 2.11 7.10
C MET A 43 6.88 1.13 6.43
N VAL A 44 6.97 -0.10 6.90
CA VAL A 44 7.88 -1.11 6.33
C VAL A 44 7.46 -1.49 4.90
N LEU A 45 6.16 -1.61 4.65
CA LEU A 45 5.64 -1.87 3.31
C LEU A 45 5.96 -0.73 2.34
N GLY A 46 5.88 0.51 2.79
CA GLY A 46 6.24 1.68 1.97
C GLY A 46 7.68 1.60 1.45
N ILE A 47 8.62 1.08 2.26
CA ILE A 47 10.01 0.87 1.81
C ILE A 47 10.13 -0.34 0.90
N LEU A 48 9.75 -1.51 1.40
CA LEU A 48 9.96 -2.78 0.69
C LEU A 48 9.16 -2.85 -0.61
N GLY A 49 7.93 -2.33 -0.61
CA GLY A 49 7.07 -2.27 -1.78
C GLY A 49 7.51 -1.21 -2.80
N GLY A 50 8.32 -0.23 -2.39
CA GLY A 50 8.80 0.85 -3.27
C GLY A 50 9.64 0.34 -4.42
N ILE A 51 10.54 -0.61 -4.16
CA ILE A 51 11.43 -1.18 -5.19
C ILE A 51 10.62 -1.81 -6.33
N PRO A 52 9.76 -2.83 -6.10
CA PRO A 52 8.97 -3.43 -7.15
C PRO A 52 7.99 -2.43 -7.79
N PHE A 53 7.46 -1.47 -7.04
CA PHE A 53 6.56 -0.47 -7.57
C PHE A 53 7.26 0.50 -8.53
N MET A 54 8.47 0.96 -8.22
CA MET A 54 9.26 1.81 -9.12
C MET A 54 9.63 1.06 -10.40
N LEU A 55 10.03 -0.21 -10.30
CA LEU A 55 10.26 -1.06 -11.47
C LEU A 55 8.98 -1.24 -12.30
N PHE A 56 7.84 -1.42 -11.67
CA PHE A 56 6.54 -1.47 -12.32
C PHE A 56 6.26 -0.21 -13.15
N LEU A 57 6.45 0.98 -12.57
CA LEU A 57 6.23 2.24 -13.27
C LEU A 57 7.14 2.40 -14.48
N THR A 58 8.42 2.01 -14.39
CA THR A 58 9.35 2.05 -15.53
C THR A 58 8.94 1.16 -16.69
N LYS A 59 8.26 0.04 -16.40
CA LYS A 59 7.81 -0.94 -17.39
C LYS A 59 6.45 -0.63 -17.98
N THR A 60 5.57 0.01 -17.22
CA THR A 60 4.17 0.19 -17.61
C THR A 60 3.82 1.66 -17.88
N GLY A 61 4.30 2.63 -17.09
CA GLY A 61 4.24 4.10 -17.28
C GLY A 61 3.01 4.66 -18.01
N LYS A 62 1.81 4.14 -17.73
CA LYS A 62 0.57 4.50 -18.43
C LYS A 62 -0.58 4.65 -17.44
N PHE A 63 -1.48 5.59 -17.75
CA PHE A 63 -2.65 5.85 -16.92
C PHE A 63 -3.55 4.61 -16.79
N GLY A 64 -4.01 4.35 -15.59
CA GLY A 64 -4.83 3.21 -15.22
C GLY A 64 -4.03 2.00 -14.70
N ALA A 65 -2.71 1.98 -14.87
CA ALA A 65 -1.89 0.85 -14.46
C ALA A 65 -1.82 0.71 -12.94
N ALA A 66 -1.62 1.81 -12.21
CA ALA A 66 -1.60 1.79 -10.74
C ALA A 66 -3.00 1.53 -10.16
N THR A 67 -4.04 2.05 -10.80
CA THR A 67 -5.43 1.75 -10.42
C THR A 67 -5.71 0.26 -10.49
N ILE A 68 -5.35 -0.40 -11.60
CA ILE A 68 -5.56 -1.84 -11.78
C ILE A 68 -4.72 -2.62 -10.75
N MET A 69 -3.46 -2.26 -10.57
CA MET A 69 -2.59 -2.91 -9.58
C MET A 69 -3.16 -2.78 -8.16
N GLY A 70 -3.57 -1.58 -7.73
CA GLY A 70 -4.17 -1.34 -6.41
C GLY A 70 -5.47 -2.14 -6.20
N THR A 71 -6.31 -2.21 -7.25
CA THR A 71 -7.53 -3.01 -7.24
C THR A 71 -7.21 -4.51 -7.08
N LEU A 72 -6.27 -5.02 -7.86
CA LEU A 72 -5.90 -6.44 -7.80
C LEU A 72 -5.29 -6.82 -6.46
N VAL A 73 -4.39 -5.99 -5.91
CA VAL A 73 -3.79 -6.23 -4.59
C VAL A 73 -4.86 -6.25 -3.51
N SER A 74 -5.78 -5.28 -3.51
CA SER A 74 -6.85 -5.20 -2.50
C SER A 74 -7.86 -6.35 -2.62
N VAL A 75 -8.16 -6.81 -3.84
CA VAL A 75 -8.99 -8.01 -4.05
C VAL A 75 -8.27 -9.26 -3.55
N LEU A 76 -6.97 -9.42 -3.82
CA LEU A 76 -6.18 -10.54 -3.28
C LEU A 76 -6.18 -10.51 -1.74
N CYS A 77 -6.01 -9.34 -1.13
CA CYS A 77 -6.09 -9.20 0.32
C CYS A 77 -7.47 -9.59 0.87
N PHE A 78 -8.55 -9.19 0.20
CA PHE A 78 -9.90 -9.60 0.57
C PHE A 78 -10.07 -11.13 0.50
N LEU A 79 -9.59 -11.77 -0.56
CA LEU A 79 -9.64 -13.24 -0.70
C LEU A 79 -8.83 -13.96 0.39
N MET A 80 -7.77 -13.33 0.89
CA MET A 80 -6.99 -13.82 2.03
C MET A 80 -7.65 -13.53 3.40
N GLY A 81 -8.85 -12.97 3.40
CA GLY A 81 -9.65 -12.74 4.60
C GLY A 81 -9.47 -11.36 5.23
N GLN A 82 -8.87 -10.41 4.52
CA GLN A 82 -8.88 -9.01 4.92
C GLN A 82 -10.28 -8.39 4.75
N SER A 83 -10.48 -7.21 5.31
CA SER A 83 -11.75 -6.50 5.17
C SER A 83 -12.04 -6.10 3.72
N TRP A 84 -13.32 -6.20 3.32
CA TRP A 84 -13.80 -5.70 2.02
C TRP A 84 -13.56 -4.19 1.81
N ILE A 85 -13.37 -3.44 2.89
CA ILE A 85 -13.06 -2.00 2.87
C ILE A 85 -11.75 -1.73 2.13
N SER A 86 -10.82 -2.68 2.08
CA SER A 86 -9.57 -2.53 1.32
C SER A 86 -9.80 -2.33 -0.18
N ILE A 87 -10.88 -2.88 -0.75
CA ILE A 87 -11.15 -2.81 -2.21
C ILE A 87 -11.42 -1.38 -2.67
N PRO A 88 -12.40 -0.62 -2.12
CA PRO A 88 -12.60 0.78 -2.49
C PRO A 88 -11.37 1.64 -2.23
N PHE A 89 -10.60 1.37 -1.18
CA PHE A 89 -9.35 2.08 -0.92
C PHE A 89 -8.30 1.80 -2.01
N GLY A 90 -8.13 0.54 -2.43
CA GLY A 90 -7.23 0.18 -3.52
C GLY A 90 -7.59 0.86 -4.84
N ILE A 91 -8.88 0.97 -5.15
CA ILE A 91 -9.37 1.67 -6.35
C ILE A 91 -9.09 3.17 -6.25
N VAL A 92 -9.51 3.81 -5.16
CA VAL A 92 -9.43 5.28 -4.99
C VAL A 92 -7.97 5.73 -4.94
N PHE A 93 -7.14 5.12 -4.09
CA PHE A 93 -5.74 5.52 -3.96
C PHE A 93 -4.91 5.13 -5.17
N GLY A 94 -5.21 4.00 -5.83
CA GLY A 94 -4.63 3.66 -7.12
C GLY A 94 -4.96 4.69 -8.21
N PHE A 95 -6.21 5.15 -8.27
CA PHE A 95 -6.64 6.18 -9.22
C PHE A 95 -6.00 7.55 -8.94
N LEU A 96 -5.95 7.96 -7.67
CA LEU A 96 -5.29 9.21 -7.29
C LEU A 96 -3.79 9.18 -7.63
N ALA A 97 -3.13 8.04 -7.39
CA ALA A 97 -1.74 7.85 -7.77
C ALA A 97 -1.55 7.96 -9.30
N ASP A 98 -2.41 7.33 -10.10
CA ASP A 98 -2.36 7.45 -11.56
C ASP A 98 -2.53 8.90 -12.04
N LEU A 99 -3.38 9.71 -11.40
CA LEU A 99 -3.53 11.13 -11.70
C LEU A 99 -2.23 11.90 -11.45
N ILE A 100 -1.56 11.61 -10.32
CA ILE A 100 -0.29 12.25 -9.95
C ILE A 100 0.81 11.83 -10.93
N PHE A 101 0.93 10.54 -11.26
CA PHE A 101 1.91 10.06 -12.24
C PHE A 101 1.70 10.69 -13.61
N LYS A 102 0.43 10.82 -14.04
CA LYS A 102 0.07 11.47 -15.29
C LYS A 102 0.43 12.95 -15.28
N ALA A 103 0.21 13.67 -14.17
CA ALA A 103 0.59 15.08 -14.03
C ALA A 103 2.11 15.28 -14.17
N GLY A 104 2.91 14.31 -13.72
CA GLY A 104 4.37 14.28 -13.88
C GLY A 104 4.85 13.64 -15.19
N GLU A 105 3.93 13.35 -16.15
CA GLU A 105 4.22 12.69 -17.44
C GLU A 105 4.99 11.36 -17.29
N TYR A 106 4.90 10.71 -16.13
CA TYR A 106 5.67 9.49 -15.79
C TYR A 106 7.20 9.64 -15.85
N LYS A 107 7.69 10.88 -15.83
CA LYS A 107 9.12 11.22 -15.93
C LYS A 107 9.62 12.02 -14.73
N SER A 108 8.72 12.77 -14.09
CA SER A 108 9.06 13.60 -12.96
C SER A 108 9.23 12.74 -11.70
N TRP A 109 10.43 12.71 -11.15
CA TRP A 109 10.76 12.01 -9.91
C TRP A 109 9.84 12.42 -8.75
N LYS A 110 9.61 13.73 -8.58
CA LYS A 110 8.74 14.26 -7.52
C LYS A 110 7.32 13.70 -7.60
N HIS A 111 6.74 13.67 -8.80
CA HIS A 111 5.40 13.12 -9.00
C HIS A 111 5.39 11.59 -8.84
N THR A 112 6.45 10.91 -9.21
CA THR A 112 6.59 9.46 -9.04
C THR A 112 6.56 9.09 -7.57
N VAL A 113 7.30 9.81 -6.76
CA VAL A 113 7.35 9.57 -5.31
C VAL A 113 6.03 9.97 -4.65
N LEU A 114 5.52 11.17 -4.90
CA LEU A 114 4.24 11.61 -4.35
C LEU A 114 3.10 10.63 -4.73
N GLY A 115 3.07 10.18 -5.97
CA GLY A 115 2.09 9.20 -6.42
C GLY A 115 2.24 7.85 -5.72
N TYR A 116 3.48 7.40 -5.46
CA TYR A 116 3.72 6.19 -4.69
C TYR A 116 3.28 6.34 -3.23
N CYS A 117 3.51 7.48 -2.62
CA CYS A 117 3.02 7.80 -1.28
C CYS A 117 1.52 7.64 -1.20
N VAL A 118 0.82 8.30 -2.11
CA VAL A 118 -0.64 8.21 -2.19
C VAL A 118 -1.09 6.79 -2.48
N PHE A 119 -0.37 6.07 -3.35
CA PHE A 119 -0.68 4.67 -3.62
C PHE A 119 -0.63 3.80 -2.37
N THR A 120 0.39 3.94 -1.52
CA THR A 120 0.57 3.09 -0.32
C THR A 120 -0.53 3.26 0.72
N GLU A 121 -1.28 4.36 0.69
CA GLU A 121 -2.40 4.61 1.61
C GLU A 121 -3.57 3.60 1.45
N TRP A 122 -3.60 2.79 0.37
CA TRP A 122 -4.58 1.71 0.26
C TRP A 122 -4.54 0.75 1.45
N VAL A 123 -3.39 0.58 2.09
CA VAL A 123 -3.18 -0.28 3.26
C VAL A 123 -4.04 0.16 4.44
N ILE A 124 -4.31 1.46 4.56
CA ILE A 124 -5.20 2.00 5.61
C ILE A 124 -6.58 1.34 5.53
N GLY A 125 -7.08 1.09 4.30
CA GLY A 125 -8.34 0.37 4.10
C GLY A 125 -8.37 -1.02 4.73
N SER A 126 -7.22 -1.70 4.81
CA SER A 126 -7.10 -3.00 5.48
C SER A 126 -7.05 -2.88 7.00
N MET A 127 -6.51 -1.79 7.51
CA MET A 127 -6.35 -1.56 8.96
C MET A 127 -7.54 -0.83 9.58
N LEU A 128 -8.26 -0.04 8.80
CA LEU A 128 -9.37 0.81 9.24
C LEU A 128 -10.45 0.09 10.08
N PRO A 129 -10.80 -1.19 9.81
CA PRO A 129 -11.74 -1.94 10.63
C PRO A 129 -11.35 -2.03 12.11
N MET A 130 -10.06 -1.95 12.44
CA MET A 130 -9.59 -1.96 13.84
C MET A 130 -10.12 -0.76 14.65
N TRP A 131 -10.51 0.31 13.96
CA TRP A 131 -11.07 1.52 14.60
C TRP A 131 -12.58 1.67 14.39
N ILE A 132 -13.09 1.43 13.18
CA ILE A 132 -14.49 1.69 12.82
C ILE A 132 -15.39 0.51 13.18
N MET A 133 -14.90 -0.73 13.02
CA MET A 133 -15.65 -1.97 13.25
C MET A 133 -14.93 -2.84 14.28
N ARG A 134 -14.51 -2.22 15.37
CA ARG A 134 -13.60 -2.79 16.36
C ARG A 134 -14.06 -4.15 16.88
N ASP A 135 -15.29 -4.24 17.35
CA ASP A 135 -15.83 -5.47 17.95
C ASP A 135 -15.88 -6.60 16.91
N THR A 136 -16.46 -6.34 15.75
CA THR A 136 -16.57 -7.31 14.65
C THR A 136 -15.20 -7.77 14.16
N PHE A 137 -14.22 -6.84 14.08
CA PHE A 137 -12.87 -7.15 13.65
C PHE A 137 -12.17 -8.10 14.63
N PHE A 138 -12.23 -7.81 15.93
CA PHE A 138 -11.56 -8.62 16.95
C PHE A 138 -12.28 -9.94 17.20
N GLU A 139 -13.61 -10.00 17.08
CA GLU A 139 -14.36 -11.26 17.09
C GLU A 139 -13.97 -12.17 15.92
N ALA A 140 -13.88 -11.62 14.71
CA ALA A 140 -13.42 -12.35 13.53
C ALA A 140 -11.97 -12.84 13.70
N TYR A 141 -11.10 -12.06 14.33
CA TYR A 141 -9.73 -12.46 14.62
C TYR A 141 -9.69 -13.60 15.66
N ARG A 142 -10.50 -13.52 16.73
CA ARG A 142 -10.64 -14.55 17.75
C ARG A 142 -11.16 -15.87 17.16
N SER A 143 -12.15 -15.81 16.27
CA SER A 143 -12.72 -17.00 15.60
C SER A 143 -11.71 -17.73 14.69
N ARG A 144 -10.65 -17.03 14.26
CA ARG A 144 -9.55 -17.58 13.45
C ARG A 144 -8.37 -18.08 14.29
N GLY A 145 -8.53 -18.16 15.63
CA GLY A 145 -7.50 -18.66 16.55
C GLY A 145 -6.58 -17.57 17.13
N GLY A 146 -6.94 -16.31 16.99
CA GLY A 146 -6.23 -15.21 17.65
C GLY A 146 -6.37 -15.28 19.18
N THR A 147 -5.28 -15.09 19.90
CA THR A 147 -5.27 -15.13 21.37
C THR A 147 -5.80 -13.82 21.95
N ASP A 148 -6.47 -13.90 23.11
CA ASP A 148 -6.95 -12.71 23.81
C ASP A 148 -5.81 -11.79 24.25
N GLU A 149 -4.64 -12.35 24.54
CA GLU A 149 -3.44 -11.58 24.89
C GLU A 149 -3.00 -10.68 23.72
N TYR A 150 -2.93 -11.24 22.50
CA TYR A 150 -2.61 -10.48 21.31
C TYR A 150 -3.69 -9.41 21.01
N ILE A 151 -4.97 -9.79 21.11
CA ILE A 151 -6.10 -8.86 20.88
C ILE A 151 -6.02 -7.68 21.84
N ASN A 152 -5.81 -7.93 23.14
CA ASN A 152 -5.70 -6.88 24.15
C ASN A 152 -4.50 -5.96 23.91
N ALA A 153 -3.35 -6.53 23.48
CA ALA A 153 -2.18 -5.76 23.14
C ALA A 153 -2.45 -4.84 21.93
N ILE A 154 -3.07 -5.35 20.85
CA ILE A 154 -3.45 -4.55 19.68
C ILE A 154 -4.49 -3.48 20.05
N MET A 155 -5.49 -3.83 20.87
CA MET A 155 -6.49 -2.88 21.35
C MET A 155 -5.87 -1.72 22.13
N GLY A 156 -4.83 -1.98 22.91
CA GLY A 156 -4.07 -0.93 23.61
C GLY A 156 -3.27 -0.03 22.65
N LEU A 157 -2.69 -0.63 21.63
CA LEU A 157 -1.90 0.11 20.61
C LEU A 157 -2.77 0.85 19.58
N THR A 158 -4.02 0.42 19.36
CA THR A 158 -4.95 1.02 18.39
C THR A 158 -5.98 1.94 19.07
N ALA A 159 -5.52 2.77 20.00
CA ALA A 159 -6.36 3.85 20.54
C ALA A 159 -6.80 4.82 19.42
N ASN A 160 -7.94 5.49 19.58
CA ASN A 160 -8.52 6.33 18.51
C ASN A 160 -7.58 7.44 18.02
N TRP A 161 -6.70 7.97 18.89
CA TRP A 161 -5.71 8.97 18.52
C TRP A 161 -4.55 8.41 17.67
N MET A 162 -4.38 7.10 17.61
CA MET A 162 -3.34 6.46 16.80
C MET A 162 -3.69 6.44 15.31
N LEU A 163 -4.97 6.49 14.93
CA LEU A 163 -5.38 6.50 13.53
C LEU A 163 -4.73 7.65 12.73
N PRO A 164 -4.80 8.93 13.16
CA PRO A 164 -4.09 10.00 12.47
C PRO A 164 -2.56 9.80 12.47
N VAL A 165 -1.99 9.20 13.50
CA VAL A 165 -0.55 8.91 13.54
C VAL A 165 -0.16 7.90 12.47
N VAL A 166 -0.93 6.83 12.29
CA VAL A 166 -0.67 5.81 11.25
C VAL A 166 -0.76 6.42 9.85
N ILE A 167 -1.75 7.28 9.61
CA ILE A 167 -1.91 8.00 8.34
C ILE A 167 -0.69 8.91 8.10
N VAL A 168 -0.32 9.72 9.07
CA VAL A 168 0.82 10.63 8.96
C VAL A 168 2.14 9.87 8.76
N LEU A 169 2.35 8.75 9.45
CA LEU A 169 3.53 7.90 9.25
C LEU A 169 3.59 7.30 7.84
N GLY A 170 2.44 6.97 7.24
CA GLY A 170 2.36 6.55 5.84
C GLY A 170 2.84 7.65 4.88
N ILE A 171 2.46 8.91 5.15
CA ILE A 171 2.77 10.07 4.31
C ILE A 171 4.22 10.56 4.51
N VAL A 172 4.66 10.83 5.75
CA VAL A 172 5.96 11.44 6.06
C VAL A 172 7.13 10.60 5.53
N ARG A 173 6.99 9.30 5.55
CA ARG A 173 8.05 8.40 5.14
C ARG A 173 8.32 8.36 3.66
N SER A 174 7.35 8.65 2.87
CA SER A 174 7.51 8.78 1.43
C SER A 174 8.41 9.97 1.07
N GLU A 175 8.47 11.00 1.91
CA GLU A 175 9.35 12.15 1.72
C GLU A 175 10.82 11.83 2.08
N GLU A 176 11.09 11.12 3.18
CA GLU A 176 12.47 10.80 3.59
C GLU A 176 13.20 9.91 2.57
N HIS A 177 12.53 8.85 2.11
CA HIS A 177 13.12 7.95 1.09
C HIS A 177 13.33 8.66 -0.25
N THR A 178 12.57 9.74 -0.49
CA THR A 178 12.71 10.60 -1.66
C THR A 178 13.95 11.46 -1.60
N SER A 179 14.26 12.02 -0.44
CA SER A 179 15.42 12.89 -0.26
C SER A 179 16.74 12.12 -0.35
N GLU A 180 16.80 10.89 0.14
CA GLU A 180 17.99 10.04 0.05
C GLU A 180 18.29 9.61 -1.39
N LEU A 181 17.27 9.20 -2.16
CA LEU A 181 17.45 8.82 -3.57
C LEU A 181 17.73 10.03 -4.47
N GLN A 182 17.25 11.22 -4.11
CA GLN A 182 17.56 12.45 -4.82
C GLN A 182 19.02 12.88 -4.60
N SER A 183 19.54 12.74 -3.39
CA SER A 183 20.94 13.01 -3.08
C SER A 183 21.92 12.11 -3.86
N HIS A 184 21.53 10.88 -4.15
CA HIS A 184 22.31 9.97 -5.00
C HIS A 184 22.24 10.27 -6.50
N HIS A 185 21.18 10.91 -6.97
CA HIS A 185 21.03 11.27 -8.38
C HIS A 185 21.74 12.56 -8.75
N ASP A 186 21.93 13.46 -7.78
CA ASP A 186 22.64 14.75 -7.98
C ASP A 186 24.19 14.59 -7.88
N ILE A 187 24.68 13.38 -7.59
CA ILE A 187 26.13 13.04 -7.47
C ILE A 187 26.66 12.30 -8.72
N VAL A 188 25.82 11.93 -9.68
CA VAL A 188 26.16 11.28 -10.94
C VAL A 188 25.87 12.19 -12.12
#